data_d103a4653cd2dc49e54a947af1685a80
#
_entry.id   d103a4653cd2dc49e54a947af1685a80
#
_cell.length_a   1.000
_cell.length_b   1.000
_cell.length_c   1.000
_cell.angle_alpha   90.00
_cell.angle_beta   90.00
_cell.angle_gamma   90.00
#
_symmetry.space_group_name_H-M   'P 1'
#
loop_
_entity.id
_entity.type
_entity.pdbx_description
1 polymer ?
#
loop_
_entity_poly.entity_id
_entity_poly.type
_entity_poly.pdbx_seq_one_letter_code
_entity_poly.pdbx_strand_id
1 'polypeptide(L)'
;MKIEQITESQLEECLDLIHLCFSTVAKKFGFTKENCPGHTSFMPLEKLQQFWNWGFLMYGLYSQVENENLLCGYISLSKVPQRENVIGIHNLCVLPSLRNKGYGKLLLDHAREKAIELGGKSLFVDFIEEDTQLKNWYLKYGFVHKGTEKYDHLLFTVGKAEMLL
;
A
#
# COMPACT_ATOMS: atom_id res chain seq x y z
N MET A 1 -15.31 -5.72 10.67
CA MET A 1 -14.08 -5.69 9.85
C MET A 1 -13.12 -6.76 10.34
N LYS A 2 -12.54 -7.53 9.42
CA LYS A 2 -11.58 -8.61 9.70
C LYS A 2 -10.41 -8.47 8.73
N ILE A 3 -9.18 -8.69 9.21
CA ILE A 3 -8.00 -8.75 8.34
C ILE A 3 -7.61 -10.21 8.17
N GLU A 4 -7.43 -10.64 6.94
CA GLU A 4 -7.02 -12.00 6.58
C GLU A 4 -5.85 -11.97 5.60
N GLN A 5 -5.02 -12.99 5.67
CA GLN A 5 -3.95 -13.17 4.70
C GLN A 5 -4.56 -13.57 3.35
N ILE A 6 -4.11 -12.91 2.29
CA ILE A 6 -4.53 -13.19 0.91
C ILE A 6 -3.93 -14.52 0.45
N THR A 7 -4.69 -15.26 -0.34
CA THR A 7 -4.23 -16.45 -1.07
C THR A 7 -3.99 -16.11 -2.54
N GLU A 8 -3.25 -16.96 -3.24
CA GLU A 8 -2.95 -16.75 -4.67
C GLU A 8 -4.21 -16.59 -5.54
N SER A 9 -5.26 -17.37 -5.24
CA SER A 9 -6.54 -17.31 -5.97
C SER A 9 -7.30 -15.97 -5.81
N GLN A 10 -6.92 -15.14 -4.85
CA GLN A 10 -7.54 -13.84 -4.58
C GLN A 10 -6.79 -12.65 -5.22
N LEU A 11 -5.70 -12.90 -5.96
CA LEU A 11 -4.88 -11.81 -6.51
C LEU A 11 -5.63 -10.95 -7.52
N GLU A 12 -6.52 -11.51 -8.33
CA GLU A 12 -7.35 -10.74 -9.27
C GLU A 12 -8.31 -9.79 -8.52
N GLU A 13 -8.99 -10.27 -7.49
CA GLU A 13 -9.85 -9.45 -6.63
C GLU A 13 -9.07 -8.33 -5.94
N CYS A 14 -7.86 -8.62 -5.46
CA CYS A 14 -6.97 -7.62 -4.88
C CYS A 14 -6.56 -6.57 -5.92
N LEU A 15 -6.26 -6.98 -7.13
CA LEU A 15 -5.88 -6.07 -8.22
C LEU A 15 -7.02 -5.11 -8.58
N ASP A 16 -8.24 -5.62 -8.68
CA ASP A 16 -9.44 -4.80 -8.95
C ASP A 16 -9.63 -3.74 -7.85
N LEU A 17 -9.48 -4.12 -6.58
CA LEU A 17 -9.52 -3.18 -5.47
C LEU A 17 -8.39 -2.13 -5.56
N ILE A 18 -7.16 -2.56 -5.84
CA ILE A 18 -6.00 -1.67 -6.00
C ILE A 18 -6.26 -0.66 -7.12
N HIS A 19 -6.71 -1.12 -8.30
CA HIS A 19 -7.05 -0.24 -9.42
C HIS A 19 -8.12 0.79 -9.04
N LEU A 20 -9.21 0.34 -8.42
CA LEU A 20 -10.29 1.21 -7.98
C LEU A 20 -9.79 2.28 -6.99
N CYS A 21 -8.99 1.89 -6.01
CA CYS A 21 -8.48 2.79 -5.00
C CYS A 21 -7.46 3.79 -5.56
N PHE A 22 -6.51 3.34 -6.36
CA PHE A 22 -5.45 4.18 -6.92
C PHE A 22 -5.91 5.00 -8.13
N SER A 23 -7.02 4.65 -8.79
CA SER A 23 -7.63 5.48 -9.83
C SER A 23 -8.04 6.86 -9.33
N THR A 24 -8.40 7.00 -8.04
CA THR A 24 -8.70 8.29 -7.42
C THR A 24 -7.47 9.18 -7.33
N VAL A 25 -6.30 8.57 -7.09
CA VAL A 25 -5.01 9.25 -7.06
C VAL A 25 -4.59 9.66 -8.47
N ALA A 26 -4.71 8.74 -9.45
CA ALA A 26 -4.42 9.04 -10.85
C ALA A 26 -5.26 10.22 -11.36
N LYS A 27 -6.56 10.25 -11.06
CA LYS A 27 -7.45 11.38 -11.40
C LYS A 27 -6.98 12.68 -10.73
N LYS A 28 -6.62 12.64 -9.45
CA LYS A 28 -6.18 13.82 -8.68
C LYS A 28 -4.95 14.48 -9.30
N PHE A 29 -4.02 13.68 -9.83
CA PHE A 29 -2.73 14.16 -10.37
C PHE A 29 -2.68 14.15 -11.91
N GLY A 30 -3.73 13.75 -12.60
CA GLY A 30 -3.78 13.70 -14.07
C GLY A 30 -2.91 12.59 -14.68
N PHE A 31 -2.72 11.46 -13.97
CA PHE A 31 -1.95 10.33 -14.48
C PHE A 31 -2.79 9.47 -15.42
N THR A 32 -2.19 9.07 -16.53
CA THR A 32 -2.74 8.16 -17.54
C THR A 32 -1.75 7.04 -17.85
N LYS A 33 -2.19 6.01 -18.57
CA LYS A 33 -1.27 4.95 -19.03
C LYS A 33 -0.17 5.48 -19.95
N GLU A 34 -0.46 6.55 -20.69
CA GLU A 34 0.46 7.15 -21.65
C GLU A 34 1.52 8.00 -20.94
N ASN A 35 1.14 8.78 -19.93
CA ASN A 35 2.05 9.72 -19.27
C ASN A 35 2.71 9.18 -18.00
N CYS A 36 2.10 8.19 -17.34
CA CYS A 36 2.63 7.59 -16.10
C CYS A 36 2.28 6.08 -16.03
N PRO A 37 2.75 5.25 -16.98
CA PRO A 37 2.39 3.83 -17.06
C PRO A 37 2.78 3.01 -15.83
N GLY A 38 3.77 3.47 -15.07
CA GLY A 38 4.24 2.82 -13.84
C GLY A 38 3.39 3.11 -12.60
N HIS A 39 2.35 3.95 -12.70
CA HIS A 39 1.49 4.24 -11.55
C HIS A 39 0.65 3.01 -11.17
N THR A 40 0.45 2.80 -9.86
CA THR A 40 -0.22 1.61 -9.31
C THR A 40 -1.65 1.38 -9.86
N SER A 41 -2.37 2.44 -10.26
CA SER A 41 -3.68 2.29 -10.91
C SER A 41 -3.65 1.56 -12.25
N PHE A 42 -2.48 1.37 -12.84
CA PHE A 42 -2.28 0.68 -14.13
C PHE A 42 -1.46 -0.59 -13.98
N MET A 43 -1.25 -1.06 -12.74
CA MET A 43 -0.44 -2.25 -12.45
C MET A 43 -1.05 -3.48 -13.13
N PRO A 44 -0.30 -4.27 -13.93
CA PRO A 44 -0.78 -5.51 -14.50
C PRO A 44 -0.84 -6.63 -13.46
N LEU A 45 -1.67 -7.65 -13.69
CA LEU A 45 -1.80 -8.81 -12.80
C LEU A 45 -0.46 -9.54 -12.60
N GLU A 46 0.32 -9.67 -13.67
CA GLU A 46 1.64 -10.30 -13.64
C GLU A 46 2.59 -9.65 -12.62
N LYS A 47 2.44 -8.33 -12.41
CA LYS A 47 3.23 -7.62 -11.40
C LYS A 47 2.82 -8.01 -9.98
N LEU A 48 1.53 -8.15 -9.72
CA LEU A 48 1.03 -8.59 -8.41
C LEU A 48 1.39 -10.06 -8.15
N GLN A 49 1.30 -10.92 -9.18
CA GLN A 49 1.77 -12.32 -9.13
C GLN A 49 3.28 -12.41 -8.86
N GLN A 50 4.07 -11.51 -9.46
CA GLN A 50 5.51 -11.42 -9.19
C GLN A 50 5.79 -11.09 -7.72
N PHE A 51 5.05 -10.14 -7.12
CA PHE A 51 5.17 -9.84 -5.69
C PHE A 51 4.82 -11.05 -4.83
N TRP A 52 3.76 -11.79 -5.18
CA TRP A 52 3.40 -13.04 -4.53
C TRP A 52 4.55 -14.06 -4.59
N ASN A 53 5.12 -14.28 -5.77
CA ASN A 53 6.22 -15.21 -5.99
C ASN A 53 7.51 -14.79 -5.25
N TRP A 54 7.70 -13.50 -5.02
CA TRP A 54 8.81 -12.97 -4.19
C TRP A 54 8.57 -13.09 -2.69
N GLY A 55 7.42 -13.64 -2.29
CA GLY A 55 7.10 -13.88 -0.89
C GLY A 55 6.59 -12.64 -0.14
N PHE A 56 6.01 -11.68 -0.84
CA PHE A 56 5.32 -10.57 -0.17
C PHE A 56 4.17 -11.11 0.67
N LEU A 57 4.07 -10.65 1.90
CA LEU A 57 2.93 -10.94 2.75
C LEU A 57 1.80 -9.97 2.42
N MET A 58 0.69 -10.50 1.94
CA MET A 58 -0.45 -9.74 1.47
C MET A 58 -1.64 -9.95 2.40
N TYR A 59 -2.31 -8.85 2.78
CA TYR A 59 -3.46 -8.88 3.69
C TYR A 59 -4.61 -8.08 3.11
N GLY A 60 -5.82 -8.65 3.22
CA GLY A 60 -7.07 -8.02 2.85
C GLY A 60 -7.87 -7.62 4.08
N LEU A 61 -8.48 -6.44 4.06
CA LEU A 61 -9.48 -6.01 5.03
C LEU A 61 -10.87 -6.32 4.48
N TYR A 62 -11.63 -7.13 5.20
CA TYR A 62 -12.96 -7.59 4.81
C TYR A 62 -14.05 -6.97 5.68
N SER A 63 -15.13 -6.59 5.04
CA SER A 63 -16.39 -6.20 5.67
C SER A 63 -17.45 -7.26 5.41
N GLN A 64 -18.25 -7.61 6.41
CA GLN A 64 -19.43 -8.43 6.19
C GLN A 64 -20.61 -7.56 5.74
N VAL A 65 -21.15 -7.85 4.57
CA VAL A 65 -22.38 -7.25 4.05
C VAL A 65 -23.28 -8.40 3.60
N GLU A 66 -24.49 -8.52 4.18
CA GLU A 66 -25.49 -9.52 3.80
C GLU A 66 -24.97 -10.97 3.72
N ASN A 67 -24.10 -11.37 4.68
CA ASN A 67 -23.40 -12.67 4.74
C ASN A 67 -22.29 -12.90 3.70
N GLU A 68 -21.93 -11.90 2.91
CA GLU A 68 -20.77 -11.94 2.02
C GLU A 68 -19.58 -11.16 2.61
N ASN A 69 -18.38 -11.70 2.41
CA ASN A 69 -17.14 -11.01 2.76
C ASN A 69 -16.73 -10.11 1.59
N LEU A 70 -16.85 -8.80 1.76
CA LEU A 70 -16.42 -7.82 0.77
C LEU A 70 -14.98 -7.38 1.09
N LEU A 71 -14.06 -7.56 0.15
CA LEU A 71 -12.71 -7.00 0.24
C LEU A 71 -12.78 -5.47 0.08
N CYS A 72 -12.40 -4.74 1.11
CA CYS A 72 -12.54 -3.29 1.17
C CYS A 72 -11.26 -2.53 1.50
N GLY A 73 -10.16 -3.24 1.74
CA GLY A 73 -8.83 -2.66 1.92
C GLY A 73 -7.75 -3.69 1.67
N TYR A 74 -6.55 -3.25 1.35
CA TYR A 74 -5.41 -4.08 1.05
C TYR A 74 -4.11 -3.46 1.54
N ILE A 75 -3.18 -4.29 1.95
CA ILE A 75 -1.80 -3.92 2.26
C ILE A 75 -0.87 -5.10 1.97
N SER A 76 0.34 -4.84 1.51
CA SER A 76 1.37 -5.86 1.44
C SER A 76 2.68 -5.42 2.06
N LEU A 77 3.47 -6.40 2.50
CA LEU A 77 4.73 -6.23 3.21
C LEU A 77 5.82 -7.05 2.55
N SER A 78 7.01 -6.49 2.48
CA SER A 78 8.22 -7.22 2.09
C SER A 78 9.43 -6.74 2.87
N LYS A 79 10.48 -7.56 2.92
CA LYS A 79 11.79 -7.08 3.36
C LYS A 79 12.33 -6.08 2.32
N VAL A 80 12.88 -4.97 2.79
CA VAL A 80 13.52 -4.00 1.89
C VAL A 80 14.90 -4.54 1.48
N PRO A 81 15.18 -4.72 0.18
CA PRO A 81 16.48 -5.20 -0.29
C PRO A 81 17.63 -4.36 0.27
N GLN A 82 18.72 -5.02 0.67
CA GLN A 82 19.96 -4.39 1.19
C GLN A 82 19.76 -3.53 2.46
N ARG A 83 18.59 -3.60 3.11
CA ARG A 83 18.31 -2.94 4.38
C ARG A 83 17.90 -3.96 5.44
N GLU A 84 18.83 -4.29 6.32
CA GLU A 84 18.60 -5.29 7.35
C GLU A 84 17.49 -4.85 8.33
N ASN A 85 16.56 -5.75 8.61
CA ASN A 85 15.44 -5.54 9.54
C ASN A 85 14.50 -4.36 9.21
N VAL A 86 14.46 -3.94 7.94
CA VAL A 86 13.49 -2.95 7.45
C VAL A 86 12.40 -3.66 6.65
N ILE A 87 11.14 -3.43 7.02
CA ILE A 87 9.97 -3.97 6.32
C ILE A 87 9.31 -2.84 5.53
N GLY A 88 9.20 -3.03 4.23
CA GLY A 88 8.51 -2.12 3.32
C GLY A 88 7.01 -2.37 3.29
N ILE A 89 6.23 -1.30 3.25
CA ILE A 89 4.78 -1.31 3.03
C ILE A 89 4.53 -0.99 1.56
N HIS A 90 3.66 -1.77 0.93
CA HIS A 90 3.29 -1.59 -0.47
C HIS A 90 1.78 -1.59 -0.66
N ASN A 91 1.31 -0.77 -1.58
CA ASN A 91 -0.07 -0.74 -2.08
C ASN A 91 -1.15 -0.64 -1.00
N LEU A 92 -0.85 0.02 0.13
CA LEU A 92 -1.87 0.29 1.15
C LEU A 92 -3.02 1.08 0.55
N CYS A 93 -4.21 0.50 0.60
CA CYS A 93 -5.40 1.16 0.11
C CYS A 93 -6.67 0.74 0.86
N VAL A 94 -7.68 1.61 0.82
CA VAL A 94 -9.03 1.39 1.35
C VAL A 94 -10.01 1.92 0.32
N LEU A 95 -11.11 1.20 0.10
CA LEU A 95 -12.22 1.63 -0.77
C LEU A 95 -12.55 3.11 -0.54
N PRO A 96 -12.69 3.93 -1.59
CA PRO A 96 -12.94 5.37 -1.45
C PRO A 96 -14.11 5.70 -0.54
N SER A 97 -15.21 4.95 -0.60
CA SER A 97 -16.40 5.12 0.25
C SER A 97 -16.18 4.80 1.73
N LEU A 98 -15.09 4.13 2.06
CA LEU A 98 -14.74 3.70 3.42
C LEU A 98 -13.54 4.46 4.00
N ARG A 99 -12.97 5.41 3.27
CA ARG A 99 -11.87 6.26 3.77
C ARG A 99 -12.33 7.15 4.92
N ASN A 100 -11.36 7.65 5.69
CA ASN A 100 -11.58 8.53 6.85
C ASN A 100 -12.40 7.91 8.01
N LYS A 101 -12.55 6.57 8.01
CA LYS A 101 -13.23 5.79 9.06
C LYS A 101 -12.27 4.96 9.92
N GLY A 102 -10.97 5.22 9.83
CA GLY A 102 -9.95 4.52 10.62
C GLY A 102 -9.42 3.22 10.00
N TYR A 103 -9.96 2.75 8.87
CA TYR A 103 -9.58 1.46 8.28
C TYR A 103 -8.16 1.40 7.74
N GLY A 104 -7.65 2.51 7.21
CA GLY A 104 -6.24 2.61 6.83
C GLY A 104 -5.30 2.45 8.04
N LYS A 105 -5.69 3.03 9.18
CA LYS A 105 -4.95 2.86 10.44
C LYS A 105 -5.00 1.40 10.91
N LEU A 106 -6.15 0.74 10.80
CA LEU A 106 -6.30 -0.68 11.18
C LEU A 106 -5.36 -1.58 10.36
N LEU A 107 -5.25 -1.36 9.05
CA LEU A 107 -4.31 -2.07 8.19
C LEU A 107 -2.84 -1.77 8.56
N LEU A 108 -2.55 -0.54 8.90
CA LEU A 108 -1.20 -0.13 9.27
C LEU A 108 -0.78 -0.66 10.65
N ASP A 109 -1.72 -0.72 11.62
CA ASP A 109 -1.51 -1.36 12.92
C ASP A 109 -1.20 -2.86 12.73
N HIS A 110 -1.96 -3.57 11.88
CA HIS A 110 -1.72 -4.96 11.55
C HIS A 110 -0.34 -5.16 10.88
N ALA A 111 0.02 -4.28 9.94
CA ALA A 111 1.33 -4.30 9.28
C ALA A 111 2.47 -4.14 10.28
N ARG A 112 2.29 -3.27 11.28
CA ARG A 112 3.27 -3.05 12.35
C ARG A 112 3.46 -4.32 13.19
N GLU A 113 2.38 -4.98 13.60
CA GLU A 113 2.44 -6.24 14.35
C GLU A 113 3.17 -7.33 13.54
N LYS A 114 2.81 -7.50 12.26
CA LYS A 114 3.46 -8.47 11.37
C LYS A 114 4.93 -8.16 11.13
N ALA A 115 5.30 -6.90 11.01
CA ALA A 115 6.69 -6.50 10.86
C ALA A 115 7.53 -6.87 12.09
N ILE A 116 6.99 -6.70 13.30
CA ILE A 116 7.63 -7.13 14.55
C ILE A 116 7.80 -8.66 14.59
N GLU A 117 6.75 -9.41 14.22
CA GLU A 117 6.80 -10.88 14.15
C GLU A 117 7.90 -11.37 13.17
N LEU A 118 8.16 -10.63 12.10
CA LEU A 118 9.21 -10.91 11.12
C LEU A 118 10.63 -10.48 11.57
N GLY A 119 10.76 -9.95 12.79
CA GLY A 119 12.02 -9.41 13.30
C GLY A 119 12.39 -8.05 12.73
N GLY A 120 11.43 -7.33 12.14
CA GLY A 120 11.61 -5.96 11.66
C GLY A 120 11.88 -5.00 12.82
N LYS A 121 12.72 -4.01 12.58
CA LYS A 121 13.02 -2.91 13.52
C LYS A 121 12.44 -1.58 13.04
N SER A 122 12.05 -1.50 11.78
CA SER A 122 11.37 -0.34 11.23
C SER A 122 10.42 -0.72 10.09
N LEU A 123 9.40 0.12 9.90
CA LEU A 123 8.55 0.16 8.72
C LEU A 123 9.00 1.27 7.79
N PHE A 124 9.02 0.99 6.49
CA PHE A 124 9.38 1.94 5.44
C PHE A 124 8.23 2.06 4.45
N VAL A 125 7.96 3.28 3.97
CA VAL A 125 6.94 3.55 2.96
C VAL A 125 7.42 4.60 1.97
N ASP A 126 7.08 4.38 0.70
CA ASP A 126 7.18 5.37 -0.38
C ASP A 126 5.78 5.93 -0.69
N PHE A 127 5.70 7.20 -1.04
CA PHE A 127 4.46 7.88 -1.42
C PHE A 127 4.74 8.99 -2.42
N ILE A 128 3.67 9.51 -3.03
CA ILE A 128 3.76 10.71 -3.87
C ILE A 128 4.00 11.91 -2.95
N GLU A 129 5.17 12.55 -3.06
CA GLU A 129 5.55 13.68 -2.20
C GLU A 129 4.57 14.85 -2.31
N GLU A 130 4.02 15.06 -3.48
CA GLU A 130 3.02 16.11 -3.78
C GLU A 130 1.65 15.80 -3.15
N ASP A 131 1.39 14.55 -2.73
CA ASP A 131 0.18 14.19 -1.97
C ASP A 131 0.36 14.55 -0.48
N THR A 132 0.25 15.84 -0.19
CA THR A 132 0.43 16.38 1.17
C THR A 132 -0.54 15.79 2.19
N GLN A 133 -1.75 15.41 1.77
CA GLN A 133 -2.75 14.78 2.64
C GLN A 133 -2.27 13.39 3.08
N LEU A 134 -1.81 12.56 2.15
CA LEU A 134 -1.29 11.23 2.45
C LEU A 134 0.00 11.31 3.26
N LYS A 135 0.93 12.19 2.85
CA LYS A 135 2.16 12.47 3.59
C LYS A 135 1.87 12.81 5.06
N ASN A 136 1.01 13.80 5.31
CA ASN A 136 0.65 14.22 6.66
C ASN A 136 -0.02 13.10 7.46
N TRP A 137 -0.78 12.23 6.81
CA TRP A 137 -1.38 11.07 7.45
C TRP A 137 -0.32 10.09 7.96
N TYR A 138 0.71 9.77 7.16
CA TYR A 138 1.83 8.93 7.60
C TYR A 138 2.63 9.59 8.73
N LEU A 139 2.93 10.88 8.62
CA LEU A 139 3.67 11.61 9.66
C LEU A 139 2.89 11.62 10.99
N LYS A 140 1.57 11.85 10.93
CA LYS A 140 0.69 11.80 12.11
C LYS A 140 0.61 10.41 12.73
N TYR A 141 0.74 9.35 11.94
CA TYR A 141 0.78 7.97 12.45
C TYR A 141 2.08 7.66 13.21
N GLY A 142 3.16 8.37 12.92
CA GLY A 142 4.46 8.21 13.59
C GLY A 142 5.64 8.00 12.64
N PHE A 143 5.42 8.03 11.32
CA PHE A 143 6.52 8.00 10.36
C PHE A 143 7.29 9.31 10.38
N VAL A 144 8.60 9.21 10.14
CA VAL A 144 9.50 10.35 9.98
C VAL A 144 9.91 10.45 8.51
N HIS A 145 9.75 11.61 7.92
CA HIS A 145 10.16 11.87 6.54
C HIS A 145 11.69 11.74 6.42
N LYS A 146 12.15 10.99 5.43
CA LYS A 146 13.58 10.67 5.22
C LYS A 146 14.19 11.32 3.98
N GLY A 147 13.38 12.03 3.22
CA GLY A 147 13.81 12.69 2.01
C GLY A 147 12.96 12.31 0.80
N THR A 148 13.40 12.75 -0.36
CA THR A 148 12.71 12.57 -1.63
C THR A 148 13.66 12.06 -2.69
N GLU A 149 13.09 11.41 -3.71
CA GLU A 149 13.83 10.98 -4.89
C GLU A 149 12.99 11.22 -6.15
N LYS A 150 13.64 11.68 -7.20
CA LYS A 150 13.02 11.92 -8.49
C LYS A 150 13.52 10.91 -9.50
N TYR A 151 12.58 10.27 -10.21
CA TYR A 151 12.89 9.30 -11.25
C TYR A 151 12.41 9.83 -12.60
N ASP A 152 13.20 9.71 -13.65
CA ASP A 152 12.87 10.25 -14.99
C ASP A 152 11.60 9.66 -15.61
N HIS A 153 11.25 8.42 -15.21
CA HIS A 153 10.05 7.73 -15.69
C HIS A 153 8.78 8.01 -14.86
N LEU A 154 8.88 8.83 -13.80
CA LEU A 154 7.73 9.22 -12.97
C LEU A 154 7.44 10.70 -13.11
N LEU A 155 6.16 11.06 -13.18
CA LEU A 155 5.69 12.44 -13.21
C LEU A 155 5.63 13.10 -11.82
N PHE A 156 5.92 12.36 -10.77
CA PHE A 156 5.89 12.83 -9.38
C PHE A 156 7.22 12.56 -8.68
N THR A 157 7.42 13.24 -7.58
CA THR A 157 8.54 12.99 -6.67
C THR A 157 8.16 11.90 -5.69
N VAL A 158 9.05 10.93 -5.48
CA VAL A 158 8.85 9.90 -4.46
C VAL A 158 9.31 10.44 -3.11
N GLY A 159 8.37 10.57 -2.18
CA GLY A 159 8.65 10.82 -0.77
C GLY A 159 8.91 9.51 -0.04
N LYS A 160 9.83 9.53 0.90
CA LYS A 160 10.25 8.38 1.70
C LYS A 160 10.05 8.66 3.17
N ALA A 161 9.45 7.73 3.89
CA ALA A 161 9.31 7.84 5.34
C ALA A 161 9.54 6.50 6.04
N GLU A 162 9.97 6.57 7.28
CA GLU A 162 10.31 5.41 8.09
C GLU A 162 9.84 5.60 9.53
N MET A 163 9.38 4.52 10.14
CA MET A 163 8.95 4.49 11.53
C MET A 163 9.68 3.35 12.27
N LEU A 164 10.28 3.62 13.42
CA LEU A 164 10.83 2.59 14.30
C LEU A 164 9.68 1.80 14.96
N LEU A 165 9.90 0.49 15.12
CA LEU A 165 8.95 -0.45 15.72
C LEU A 165 9.17 -0.66 17.20
#